data_20df95e0cc46510b0ed021c5a73ef7a2
#
_entry.id   20df95e0cc46510b0ed021c5a73ef7a2
#
_cell.length_a   1.000
_cell.length_b   1.000
_cell.length_c   1.000
_cell.angle_alpha   90.00
_cell.angle_beta   90.00
_cell.angle_gamma   90.00
#
_symmetry.space_group_name_H-M   'P 1'
#
loop_
_entity.id
_entity.type
_entity.pdbx_description
1 polymer ?
#
loop_
_entity_poly.entity_id
_entity_poly.type
_entity_poly.pdbx_seq_one_letter_code
_entity_poly.pdbx_strand_id
1 'polypeptide(L)'
;SMAIRAAVSDAPRRASSPGARRSLRIPAMPRVTPPHAGISIRGLCRDFGAQRALHPLDLELEPGAIVGLVGPNGSGKSTLLRLLVGLLRPSAGQAWVGGAELVGDGLAVRQRTAFAPGEIACYPELSGHAHLDWFLEGRGREARLIGRRLMERLGLPGSRLLRAYSHGMKRQLMFAAAMAPQVAVRILDEPTEGLDPTKRGEVLSILEEDRRAERTLLLSSHHLGEVDRACERLLFLNAGRLIADERAAELAERSKRLLRLSFASPEDAQRVAARIAGRARSVQTRAGRLTIELERADPRPLLADWAADPALPKPERIDYGQLSLPDLYRDLYGV
;
A
#
# COMPACT_ATOMS: atom_id res chain seq x y z
N SER A 1 -6.42 56.29 39.46
CA SER A 1 -7.47 57.21 39.92
C SER A 1 -8.83 56.78 39.39
N MET A 2 -9.79 56.67 40.28
CA MET A 2 -11.28 56.56 40.13
C MET A 2 -11.85 55.33 39.45
N ALA A 3 -12.29 54.53 40.21
CA ALA A 3 -13.55 53.86 40.63
C ALA A 3 -14.80 54.33 39.87
N ILE A 4 -15.55 53.38 39.26
CA ILE A 4 -17.01 53.43 39.17
C ILE A 4 -17.59 52.07 39.57
N ARG A 5 -18.45 52.12 40.60
CA ARG A 5 -19.20 50.99 41.21
C ARG A 5 -20.54 50.79 40.47
N ALA A 6 -20.89 49.53 40.35
CA ALA A 6 -22.18 48.90 40.61
C ALA A 6 -23.48 49.46 39.99
N ALA A 7 -24.19 48.57 39.29
CA ALA A 7 -25.65 48.43 39.45
C ALA A 7 -26.00 46.94 39.25
N VAL A 8 -26.47 46.36 40.37
CA VAL A 8 -27.14 45.06 40.45
C VAL A 8 -28.58 45.27 39.98
N SER A 9 -29.03 44.46 39.03
CA SER A 9 -30.47 44.37 38.68
C SER A 9 -30.88 42.91 38.78
N ASP A 10 -31.74 42.62 39.75
CA ASP A 10 -32.46 41.38 39.94
C ASP A 10 -33.36 41.04 38.74
N ALA A 11 -33.25 39.84 38.22
CA ALA A 11 -34.25 39.21 37.36
C ALA A 11 -34.44 37.74 37.76
N PRO A 12 -35.68 37.21 37.76
CA PRO A 12 -36.05 36.00 38.48
C PRO A 12 -35.53 34.72 37.84
N ARG A 13 -35.07 33.81 38.71
CA ARG A 13 -34.67 32.43 38.35
C ARG A 13 -35.88 31.65 37.82
N ARG A 14 -35.82 31.32 36.52
CA ARG A 14 -36.65 30.24 35.94
C ARG A 14 -36.01 28.90 36.24
N ALA A 15 -36.72 28.04 36.93
CA ALA A 15 -36.41 26.66 37.17
C ALA A 15 -36.43 25.90 35.83
N SER A 16 -35.28 25.42 35.35
CA SER A 16 -35.17 24.49 34.24
C SER A 16 -35.09 23.07 34.81
N SER A 17 -36.11 22.27 34.50
CA SER A 17 -36.17 20.84 34.76
C SER A 17 -34.98 20.12 34.13
N PRO A 18 -34.37 19.12 34.78
CA PRO A 18 -33.33 18.31 34.17
C PRO A 18 -33.94 17.34 33.18
N GLY A 19 -33.92 17.69 31.88
CA GLY A 19 -34.21 16.76 30.80
C GLY A 19 -33.15 15.64 30.80
N ALA A 20 -33.57 14.43 31.11
CA ALA A 20 -32.77 13.23 31.07
C ALA A 20 -32.16 13.04 29.67
N ARG A 21 -30.89 13.35 29.51
CA ARG A 21 -30.10 12.90 28.35
C ARG A 21 -30.02 11.38 28.41
N ARG A 22 -30.85 10.70 27.65
CA ARG A 22 -30.67 9.27 27.33
C ARG A 22 -29.29 9.14 26.66
N SER A 23 -28.30 8.75 27.42
CA SER A 23 -27.05 8.24 26.86
C SER A 23 -27.39 6.97 26.10
N LEU A 24 -27.34 7.03 24.79
CA LEU A 24 -27.28 5.82 23.92
C LEU A 24 -26.05 5.04 24.36
N ARG A 25 -26.25 4.04 25.22
CA ARG A 25 -25.24 3.02 25.50
C ARG A 25 -25.08 2.23 24.18
N ILE A 26 -24.02 2.53 23.43
CA ILE A 26 -23.52 1.64 22.42
C ILE A 26 -23.12 0.36 23.16
N PRO A 27 -23.68 -0.81 22.82
CA PRO A 27 -23.28 -2.06 23.44
C PRO A 27 -21.77 -2.21 23.23
N ALA A 28 -21.02 -2.44 24.32
CA ALA A 28 -19.60 -2.73 24.24
C ALA A 28 -19.44 -4.01 23.40
N MET A 29 -18.88 -3.87 22.22
CA MET A 29 -18.47 -5.03 21.44
C MET A 29 -17.47 -5.85 22.26
N PRO A 30 -17.51 -7.20 22.18
CA PRO A 30 -16.57 -8.04 22.90
C PRO A 30 -15.14 -7.58 22.55
N ARG A 31 -14.31 -7.34 23.57
CA ARG A 31 -12.90 -7.02 23.40
C ARG A 31 -12.23 -8.23 22.72
N VAL A 32 -11.98 -8.11 21.44
CA VAL A 32 -11.20 -9.09 20.70
C VAL A 32 -9.76 -8.89 21.15
N THR A 33 -9.14 -9.92 21.69
CA THR A 33 -7.70 -9.93 22.01
C THR A 33 -6.92 -9.55 20.76
N PRO A 34 -5.95 -8.60 20.81
CA PRO A 34 -5.15 -8.25 19.64
C PRO A 34 -4.43 -9.50 19.15
N PRO A 35 -4.58 -9.90 17.88
CA PRO A 35 -4.14 -11.22 17.43
C PRO A 35 -2.62 -11.37 17.44
N HIS A 36 -1.84 -10.34 17.10
CA HIS A 36 -0.36 -10.38 17.06
C HIS A 36 0.27 -8.99 16.78
N ALA A 37 1.62 -8.94 16.76
CA ALA A 37 2.39 -7.71 16.51
C ALA A 37 2.43 -7.26 15.03
N GLY A 38 1.72 -7.93 14.12
CA GLY A 38 1.57 -7.57 12.70
C GLY A 38 0.47 -6.54 12.46
N ILE A 39 -0.32 -6.75 11.41
CA ILE A 39 -1.50 -5.93 11.07
C ILE A 39 -2.72 -6.84 10.96
N SER A 40 -3.80 -6.49 11.66
CA SER A 40 -5.09 -7.17 11.57
C SER A 40 -6.19 -6.16 11.29
N ILE A 41 -7.03 -6.43 10.32
CA ILE A 41 -8.10 -5.54 9.85
C ILE A 41 -9.40 -6.34 9.76
N ARG A 42 -10.50 -5.77 10.28
CA ARG A 42 -11.83 -6.38 10.23
C ARG A 42 -12.86 -5.36 9.78
N GLY A 43 -13.42 -5.55 8.59
CA GLY A 43 -14.45 -4.71 8.01
C GLY A 43 -14.06 -3.23 7.89
N LEU A 44 -12.75 -2.90 7.81
CA LEU A 44 -12.27 -1.52 7.79
C LEU A 44 -12.70 -0.82 6.50
N CYS A 45 -13.37 0.32 6.64
CA CYS A 45 -13.79 1.12 5.50
C CYS A 45 -13.61 2.62 5.72
N ARG A 46 -13.61 3.39 4.61
CA ARG A 46 -13.53 4.85 4.66
C ARG A 46 -14.40 5.50 3.59
N ASP A 47 -15.26 6.41 4.05
CA ASP A 47 -16.07 7.29 3.23
C ASP A 47 -15.60 8.74 3.40
N PHE A 48 -15.55 9.51 2.32
CA PHE A 48 -15.37 10.95 2.29
C PHE A 48 -16.65 11.58 1.73
N GLY A 49 -17.55 12.00 2.62
CA GLY A 49 -18.89 12.43 2.23
C GLY A 49 -19.64 11.29 1.51
N ALA A 50 -20.11 11.53 0.30
CA ALA A 50 -20.81 10.53 -0.52
C ALA A 50 -19.86 9.54 -1.24
N GLN A 51 -18.56 9.84 -1.30
CA GLN A 51 -17.58 9.02 -1.99
C GLN A 51 -16.98 7.97 -1.07
N ARG A 52 -17.13 6.68 -1.43
CA ARG A 52 -16.45 5.58 -0.76
C ARG A 52 -15.06 5.39 -1.32
N ALA A 53 -14.05 5.72 -0.49
CA ALA A 53 -12.65 5.57 -0.88
C ALA A 53 -12.08 4.17 -0.55
N LEU A 54 -12.65 3.51 0.48
CA LEU A 54 -12.28 2.15 0.86
C LEU A 54 -13.54 1.39 1.24
N HIS A 55 -13.83 0.31 0.54
CA HIS A 55 -14.90 -0.62 0.89
C HIS A 55 -14.49 -1.47 2.09
N PRO A 56 -15.46 -2.04 2.85
CA PRO A 56 -15.13 -2.94 3.94
C PRO A 56 -14.15 -4.03 3.47
N LEU A 57 -13.01 -4.12 4.15
CA LEU A 57 -12.01 -5.13 3.87
C LEU A 57 -11.52 -5.79 5.16
N ASP A 58 -11.19 -7.06 5.04
CA ASP A 58 -10.53 -7.86 6.06
C ASP A 58 -9.13 -8.22 5.58
N LEU A 59 -8.15 -8.15 6.47
CA LEU A 59 -6.76 -8.45 6.14
C LEU A 59 -6.00 -8.87 7.39
N GLU A 60 -5.13 -9.87 7.22
CA GLU A 60 -4.22 -10.33 8.26
C GLU A 60 -2.80 -10.37 7.70
N LEU A 61 -1.88 -9.64 8.33
CA LEU A 61 -0.45 -9.66 8.02
C LEU A 61 0.32 -10.10 9.26
N GLU A 62 0.99 -11.23 9.12
CA GLU A 62 1.80 -11.81 10.19
C GLU A 62 2.99 -10.89 10.57
N PRO A 63 3.48 -10.97 11.82
CA PRO A 63 4.72 -10.32 12.19
C PRO A 63 5.87 -10.75 11.28
N GLY A 64 6.70 -9.81 10.87
CA GLY A 64 7.83 -10.06 9.98
C GLY A 64 7.49 -10.17 8.50
N ALA A 65 6.21 -10.14 8.11
CA ALA A 65 5.81 -10.20 6.71
C ALA A 65 6.19 -8.93 5.95
N ILE A 66 6.73 -9.08 4.74
CA ILE A 66 6.93 -7.98 3.78
C ILE A 66 5.89 -8.07 2.69
N VAL A 67 5.02 -7.07 2.67
CA VAL A 67 3.82 -7.07 1.84
C VAL A 67 3.77 -5.84 0.95
N GLY A 68 3.55 -6.06 -0.33
CA GLY A 68 3.34 -5.03 -1.33
C GLY A 68 1.85 -4.73 -1.52
N LEU A 69 1.45 -3.48 -1.40
CA LEU A 69 0.11 -2.99 -1.73
C LEU A 69 0.14 -2.35 -3.11
N VAL A 70 -0.47 -2.99 -4.06
CA VAL A 70 -0.42 -2.60 -5.48
C VAL A 70 -1.79 -2.17 -5.97
N GLY A 71 -1.82 -1.26 -6.94
CA GLY A 71 -3.04 -0.80 -7.60
C GLY A 71 -2.84 0.53 -8.32
N PRO A 72 -3.76 0.91 -9.23
CA PRO A 72 -3.69 2.17 -9.95
C PRO A 72 -3.83 3.38 -9.02
N ASN A 73 -3.53 4.57 -9.56
CA ASN A 73 -3.77 5.81 -8.84
C ASN A 73 -5.27 5.96 -8.54
N GLY A 74 -5.61 6.41 -7.34
CA GLY A 74 -7.00 6.49 -6.88
C GLY A 74 -7.62 5.16 -6.41
N SER A 75 -6.88 4.05 -6.39
CA SER A 75 -7.42 2.77 -5.92
C SER A 75 -7.69 2.68 -4.41
N GLY A 76 -7.22 3.65 -3.61
CA GLY A 76 -7.40 3.68 -2.16
C GLY A 76 -6.17 3.30 -1.35
N LYS A 77 -4.98 3.03 -1.96
CA LYS A 77 -3.75 2.63 -1.27
C LYS A 77 -3.37 3.60 -0.14
N SER A 78 -3.14 4.87 -0.48
CA SER A 78 -2.77 5.89 0.52
C SER A 78 -3.84 6.10 1.59
N THR A 79 -5.12 5.89 1.26
CA THR A 79 -6.21 5.93 2.24
C THR A 79 -6.07 4.80 3.25
N LEU A 80 -5.84 3.56 2.78
CA LEU A 80 -5.60 2.41 3.66
C LEU A 80 -4.37 2.63 4.54
N LEU A 81 -3.24 3.05 3.95
CA LEU A 81 -2.01 3.28 4.71
C LEU A 81 -2.19 4.37 5.78
N ARG A 82 -2.85 5.49 5.45
CA ARG A 82 -3.13 6.58 6.40
C ARG A 82 -4.09 6.15 7.52
N LEU A 83 -5.04 5.26 7.24
CA LEU A 83 -5.89 4.63 8.28
C LEU A 83 -5.03 3.81 9.24
N LEU A 84 -4.17 2.92 8.71
CA LEU A 84 -3.36 2.01 9.50
C LEU A 84 -2.33 2.71 10.39
N VAL A 85 -1.91 3.92 10.05
CA VAL A 85 -1.03 4.73 10.91
C VAL A 85 -1.81 5.71 11.80
N GLY A 86 -3.15 5.67 11.80
CA GLY A 86 -3.98 6.54 12.62
C GLY A 86 -3.97 8.02 12.21
N LEU A 87 -3.64 8.33 10.94
CA LEU A 87 -3.76 9.67 10.36
C LEU A 87 -5.16 9.96 9.83
N LEU A 88 -5.93 8.90 9.54
CA LEU A 88 -7.34 8.97 9.20
C LEU A 88 -8.15 8.11 10.19
N ARG A 89 -9.37 8.54 10.48
CA ARG A 89 -10.31 7.74 11.25
C ARG A 89 -11.12 6.86 10.31
N PRO A 90 -11.32 5.56 10.60
CA PRO A 90 -12.21 4.72 9.81
C PRO A 90 -13.65 5.20 9.90
N SER A 91 -14.44 4.97 8.86
CA SER A 91 -15.89 5.18 8.88
C SER A 91 -16.61 4.03 9.58
N ALA A 92 -16.07 2.80 9.47
CA ALA A 92 -16.49 1.63 10.23
C ALA A 92 -15.35 0.58 10.20
N GLY A 93 -15.53 -0.51 10.97
CA GLY A 93 -14.56 -1.58 11.11
C GLY A 93 -13.51 -1.29 12.19
N GLN A 94 -12.58 -2.23 12.34
CA GLN A 94 -11.53 -2.22 13.36
C GLN A 94 -10.18 -2.59 12.74
N ALA A 95 -9.10 -2.10 13.33
CA ALA A 95 -7.75 -2.50 12.96
C ALA A 95 -6.83 -2.54 14.19
N TRP A 96 -5.87 -3.44 14.15
CA TRP A 96 -4.76 -3.54 15.10
C TRP A 96 -3.46 -3.49 14.32
N VAL A 97 -2.52 -2.68 14.78
CA VAL A 97 -1.23 -2.48 14.12
C VAL A 97 -0.12 -2.53 15.16
N GLY A 98 0.82 -3.46 15.02
CA GLY A 98 1.88 -3.66 15.99
C GLY A 98 1.36 -4.03 17.39
N GLY A 99 0.22 -4.73 17.47
CA GLY A 99 -0.45 -5.09 18.72
C GLY A 99 -1.25 -3.95 19.37
N ALA A 100 -1.33 -2.76 18.75
CA ALA A 100 -2.14 -1.64 19.22
C ALA A 100 -3.43 -1.52 18.42
N GLU A 101 -4.55 -1.32 19.11
CA GLU A 101 -5.84 -1.08 18.47
C GLU A 101 -5.92 0.35 17.90
N LEU A 102 -6.46 0.49 16.71
CA LEU A 102 -6.70 1.78 16.05
C LEU A 102 -7.97 2.43 16.64
N VAL A 103 -7.83 3.11 17.75
CA VAL A 103 -8.92 3.82 18.43
C VAL A 103 -8.53 5.26 18.76
N GLY A 104 -9.52 6.09 19.00
CA GLY A 104 -9.34 7.48 19.41
C GLY A 104 -8.61 8.31 18.37
N ASP A 105 -7.48 8.88 18.76
CA ASP A 105 -6.60 9.69 17.89
C ASP A 105 -5.51 8.86 17.18
N GLY A 106 -5.45 7.55 17.41
CA GLY A 106 -4.45 6.64 16.83
C GLY A 106 -3.05 6.75 17.44
N LEU A 107 -2.86 7.42 18.59
CA LEU A 107 -1.55 7.61 19.19
C LEU A 107 -0.85 6.28 19.53
N ALA A 108 -1.57 5.31 20.08
CA ALA A 108 -1.03 4.00 20.43
C ALA A 108 -0.47 3.28 19.20
N VAL A 109 -1.13 3.37 18.05
CA VAL A 109 -0.66 2.83 16.77
C VAL A 109 0.56 3.59 16.29
N ARG A 110 0.55 4.94 16.31
CA ARG A 110 1.71 5.75 15.87
C ARG A 110 2.98 5.48 16.69
N GLN A 111 2.85 5.11 17.96
CA GLN A 111 4.02 4.71 18.77
C GLN A 111 4.66 3.39 18.32
N ARG A 112 3.88 2.50 17.70
CA ARG A 112 4.29 1.17 17.22
C ARG A 112 4.64 1.14 15.74
N THR A 113 4.43 2.25 15.02
CA THR A 113 4.62 2.34 13.58
C THR A 113 5.63 3.42 13.19
N ALA A 114 6.25 3.24 12.01
CA ALA A 114 6.92 4.29 11.28
C ALA A 114 6.26 4.43 9.90
N PHE A 115 6.16 5.66 9.40
CA PHE A 115 5.44 5.97 8.16
C PHE A 115 6.25 6.89 7.26
N ALA A 116 6.44 6.48 5.99
CA ALA A 116 6.88 7.35 4.91
C ALA A 116 5.67 7.69 4.03
N PRO A 117 5.21 8.96 4.00
CA PRO A 117 4.09 9.36 3.16
C PRO A 117 4.49 9.45 1.69
N GLY A 118 3.55 9.17 0.78
CA GLY A 118 3.74 9.34 -0.66
C GLY A 118 3.87 10.81 -1.06
N GLU A 119 3.12 11.71 -0.42
CA GLU A 119 3.27 13.15 -0.59
C GLU A 119 4.38 13.68 0.32
N ILE A 120 5.32 14.38 -0.28
CA ILE A 120 6.50 14.89 0.42
C ILE A 120 6.21 16.29 0.97
N ALA A 121 5.97 16.38 2.27
CA ALA A 121 5.93 17.64 3.00
C ALA A 121 7.25 17.84 3.74
N CYS A 122 8.05 18.82 3.32
CA CYS A 122 9.30 19.18 3.95
C CYS A 122 9.33 20.68 4.26
N TYR A 123 9.99 21.04 5.36
CA TYR A 123 10.26 22.44 5.71
C TYR A 123 11.48 22.93 4.93
N PRO A 124 11.31 23.80 3.92
CA PRO A 124 12.38 24.16 2.98
C PRO A 124 13.55 24.92 3.65
N GLU A 125 13.31 25.54 4.80
CA GLU A 125 14.28 26.30 5.59
C GLU A 125 15.15 25.42 6.51
N LEU A 126 14.75 24.17 6.74
CA LEU A 126 15.55 23.26 7.55
C LEU A 126 16.64 22.60 6.70
N SER A 127 17.78 22.30 7.32
CA SER A 127 18.77 21.40 6.74
C SER A 127 18.28 19.95 6.77
N GLY A 128 18.90 19.06 5.97
CA GLY A 128 18.56 17.63 5.99
C GLY A 128 18.66 17.02 7.38
N HIS A 129 19.72 17.35 8.14
CA HIS A 129 19.86 16.88 9.51
C HIS A 129 18.79 17.45 10.45
N ALA A 130 18.51 18.76 10.36
CA ALA A 130 17.51 19.39 11.21
C ALA A 130 16.11 18.83 10.96
N HIS A 131 15.77 18.58 9.70
CA HIS A 131 14.48 17.97 9.34
C HIS A 131 14.38 16.52 9.81
N LEU A 132 15.45 15.73 9.67
CA LEU A 132 15.51 14.37 10.19
C LEU A 132 15.31 14.36 11.70
N ASP A 133 16.04 15.21 12.44
CA ASP A 133 15.93 15.30 13.90
C ASP A 133 14.54 15.74 14.35
N TRP A 134 13.91 16.66 13.62
CA TRP A 134 12.51 17.07 13.84
C TRP A 134 11.52 15.91 13.61
N PHE A 135 11.68 15.18 12.49
CA PHE A 135 10.81 14.05 12.17
C PHE A 135 10.95 12.91 13.19
N LEU A 136 12.14 12.72 13.74
CA LEU A 136 12.45 11.70 14.73
C LEU A 136 12.30 12.20 16.19
N GLU A 137 11.66 13.35 16.40
CA GLU A 137 11.36 13.84 17.74
C GLU A 137 10.52 12.82 18.51
N GLY A 138 10.91 12.50 19.75
CA GLY A 138 10.26 11.46 20.54
C GLY A 138 10.64 10.00 20.20
N ARG A 139 11.44 9.75 19.15
CA ARG A 139 11.90 8.40 18.75
C ARG A 139 13.23 7.96 19.37
N GLY A 140 13.84 8.84 20.16
CA GLY A 140 15.07 8.56 20.89
C GLY A 140 16.36 8.83 20.11
N ARG A 141 17.50 8.77 20.83
CA ARG A 141 18.83 9.08 20.27
C ARG A 141 19.25 8.05 19.22
N GLU A 142 18.94 6.78 19.45
CA GLU A 142 19.32 5.69 18.55
C GLU A 142 18.69 5.86 17.16
N ALA A 143 17.39 6.18 17.08
CA ALA A 143 16.72 6.44 15.82
C ALA A 143 17.40 7.58 15.03
N ARG A 144 17.80 8.68 15.70
CA ARG A 144 18.52 9.77 15.04
C ARG A 144 19.89 9.32 14.49
N LEU A 145 20.63 8.49 15.22
CA LEU A 145 21.90 7.94 14.75
C LEU A 145 21.72 7.04 13.53
N ILE A 146 20.73 6.15 13.57
CA ILE A 146 20.40 5.28 12.44
C ILE A 146 19.96 6.12 11.23
N GLY A 147 19.09 7.10 11.43
CA GLY A 147 18.63 7.99 10.38
C GLY A 147 19.77 8.75 9.69
N ARG A 148 20.75 9.26 10.46
CA ARG A 148 21.94 9.93 9.90
C ARG A 148 22.81 8.97 9.08
N ARG A 149 23.04 7.74 9.55
CA ARG A 149 23.75 6.70 8.79
C ARG A 149 23.04 6.36 7.49
N LEU A 150 21.70 6.27 7.51
CA LEU A 150 20.91 6.07 6.31
C LEU A 150 21.01 7.25 5.34
N MET A 151 21.01 8.49 5.84
CA MET A 151 21.25 9.66 4.99
C MET A 151 22.64 9.62 4.32
N GLU A 152 23.69 9.27 5.07
CA GLU A 152 25.05 9.11 4.55
C GLU A 152 25.08 8.02 3.46
N ARG A 153 24.51 6.85 3.72
CA ARG A 153 24.40 5.74 2.77
C ARG A 153 23.66 6.13 1.49
N LEU A 154 22.59 6.90 1.59
CA LEU A 154 21.82 7.42 0.46
C LEU A 154 22.49 8.61 -0.24
N GLY A 155 23.66 9.09 0.28
CA GLY A 155 24.39 10.21 -0.27
C GLY A 155 23.69 11.56 -0.12
N LEU A 156 22.90 11.73 0.94
CA LEU A 156 22.16 12.97 1.20
C LEU A 156 23.04 13.99 1.94
N PRO A 157 23.17 15.25 1.44
CA PRO A 157 23.98 16.28 2.06
C PRO A 157 23.28 16.88 3.29
N GLY A 158 23.53 16.30 4.48
CA GLY A 158 22.79 16.60 5.71
C GLY A 158 22.80 18.08 6.16
N SER A 159 23.84 18.85 5.85
CA SER A 159 23.93 20.28 6.18
C SER A 159 23.19 21.20 5.18
N ARG A 160 22.85 20.70 3.99
CA ARG A 160 22.20 21.49 2.93
C ARG A 160 20.73 21.73 3.25
N LEU A 161 20.21 22.93 2.93
CA LEU A 161 18.80 23.26 3.13
C LEU A 161 17.90 22.48 2.17
N LEU A 162 16.71 22.08 2.63
CA LEU A 162 15.78 21.25 1.86
C LEU A 162 15.20 21.96 0.63
N ARG A 163 15.18 23.29 0.58
CA ARG A 163 14.84 24.03 -0.64
C ARG A 163 15.76 23.70 -1.82
N ALA A 164 17.00 23.25 -1.53
CA ALA A 164 17.98 22.88 -2.55
C ALA A 164 18.06 21.35 -2.79
N TYR A 165 17.19 20.56 -2.14
CA TYR A 165 17.04 19.13 -2.42
C TYR A 165 16.15 18.93 -3.64
N SER A 166 16.53 17.98 -4.51
CA SER A 166 15.63 17.47 -5.54
C SER A 166 14.44 16.74 -4.93
N HIS A 167 13.39 16.48 -5.74
CA HIS A 167 12.25 15.68 -5.28
C HIS A 167 12.68 14.29 -4.79
N GLY A 168 13.55 13.61 -5.55
CA GLY A 168 14.13 12.31 -5.16
C GLY A 168 14.93 12.36 -3.86
N MET A 169 15.74 13.41 -3.64
CA MET A 169 16.48 13.58 -2.38
C MET A 169 15.55 13.76 -1.18
N LYS A 170 14.47 14.52 -1.34
CA LYS A 170 13.45 14.68 -0.29
C LYS A 170 12.76 13.34 0.02
N ARG A 171 12.43 12.54 -1.02
CA ARG A 171 11.87 11.20 -0.84
C ARG A 171 12.80 10.28 -0.08
N GLN A 172 14.07 10.25 -0.46
CA GLN A 172 15.09 9.48 0.24
C GLN A 172 15.25 9.91 1.71
N LEU A 173 15.12 11.20 2.02
CA LEU A 173 15.17 11.70 3.40
C LEU A 173 13.96 11.19 4.21
N MET A 174 12.76 11.25 3.66
CA MET A 174 11.54 10.73 4.30
C MET A 174 11.62 9.21 4.49
N PHE A 175 12.17 8.50 3.51
CA PHE A 175 12.45 7.07 3.62
C PHE A 175 13.44 6.78 4.77
N ALA A 176 14.58 7.47 4.81
CA ALA A 176 15.57 7.32 5.90
C ALA A 176 14.95 7.58 7.28
N ALA A 177 14.09 8.61 7.39
CA ALA A 177 13.37 8.94 8.62
C ALA A 177 12.38 7.84 9.03
N ALA A 178 11.69 7.20 8.09
CA ALA A 178 10.78 6.10 8.37
C ALA A 178 11.51 4.78 8.70
N MET A 179 12.70 4.56 8.13
CA MET A 179 13.49 3.34 8.40
C MET A 179 14.28 3.41 9.72
N ALA A 180 14.47 4.61 10.28
CA ALA A 180 15.31 4.81 11.46
C ALA A 180 14.69 4.30 12.79
N PRO A 181 13.41 4.46 13.10
CA PRO A 181 12.84 4.02 14.38
C PRO A 181 12.83 2.49 14.53
N GLN A 182 13.07 2.00 15.74
CA GLN A 182 12.93 0.58 16.09
C GLN A 182 11.47 0.30 16.46
N VAL A 183 10.66 -0.03 15.46
CA VAL A 183 9.20 -0.26 15.60
C VAL A 183 8.80 -1.60 15.03
N ALA A 184 7.64 -2.13 15.45
CA ALA A 184 7.13 -3.41 15.00
C ALA A 184 6.66 -3.39 13.53
N VAL A 185 6.09 -2.26 13.08
CA VAL A 185 5.48 -2.13 11.76
C VAL A 185 6.00 -0.88 11.04
N ARG A 186 6.42 -1.05 9.79
CA ARG A 186 6.75 0.06 8.89
C ARG A 186 5.73 0.11 7.76
N ILE A 187 5.27 1.31 7.45
CA ILE A 187 4.31 1.58 6.39
C ILE A 187 4.92 2.63 5.46
N LEU A 188 5.11 2.28 4.19
CA LEU A 188 5.78 3.11 3.20
C LEU A 188 4.87 3.34 2.00
N ASP A 189 4.51 4.59 1.74
CA ASP A 189 3.67 4.97 0.61
C ASP A 189 4.55 5.44 -0.55
N GLU A 190 4.62 4.63 -1.62
CA GLU A 190 5.39 4.87 -2.85
C GLU A 190 6.88 5.24 -2.59
N PRO A 191 7.66 4.45 -1.82
CA PRO A 191 9.00 4.84 -1.34
C PRO A 191 10.03 5.02 -2.46
N THR A 192 9.82 4.43 -3.63
CA THR A 192 10.74 4.44 -4.79
C THR A 192 10.30 5.39 -5.90
N GLU A 193 9.13 6.01 -5.80
CA GLU A 193 8.60 6.89 -6.83
C GLU A 193 9.50 8.10 -7.08
N GLY A 194 9.77 8.40 -8.36
CA GLY A 194 10.60 9.55 -8.76
C GLY A 194 12.09 9.38 -8.45
N LEU A 195 12.55 8.20 -8.07
CA LEU A 195 13.97 7.87 -7.92
C LEU A 195 14.55 7.37 -9.23
N ASP A 196 15.81 7.73 -9.50
CA ASP A 196 16.59 7.09 -10.57
C ASP A 196 16.87 5.60 -10.24
N PRO A 197 17.24 4.77 -11.25
CA PRO A 197 17.45 3.33 -11.04
C PRO A 197 18.49 2.98 -9.97
N THR A 198 19.56 3.77 -9.84
CA THR A 198 20.61 3.53 -8.86
C THR A 198 20.11 3.78 -7.44
N LYS A 199 19.44 4.91 -7.22
CA LYS A 199 18.85 5.26 -5.92
C LYS A 199 17.72 4.32 -5.52
N ARG A 200 16.96 3.85 -6.49
CA ARG A 200 15.93 2.83 -6.28
C ARG A 200 16.55 1.51 -5.80
N GLY A 201 17.62 1.07 -6.44
CA GLY A 201 18.37 -0.12 -6.03
C GLY A 201 18.86 -0.04 -4.57
N GLU A 202 19.34 1.13 -4.15
CA GLU A 202 19.79 1.36 -2.78
C GLU A 202 18.65 1.28 -1.76
N VAL A 203 17.49 1.88 -2.07
CA VAL A 203 16.27 1.77 -1.23
C VAL A 203 15.83 0.31 -1.10
N LEU A 204 15.78 -0.46 -2.19
CA LEU A 204 15.43 -1.88 -2.16
C LEU A 204 16.43 -2.71 -1.33
N SER A 205 17.72 -2.40 -1.41
CA SER A 205 18.76 -3.05 -0.58
C SER A 205 18.54 -2.80 0.91
N ILE A 206 18.18 -1.59 1.30
CA ILE A 206 17.86 -1.25 2.70
C ILE A 206 16.60 -2.01 3.17
N LEU A 207 15.58 -2.14 2.33
CA LEU A 207 14.37 -2.90 2.65
C LEU A 207 14.67 -4.39 2.84
N GLU A 208 15.54 -4.97 2.02
CA GLU A 208 15.96 -6.37 2.14
C GLU A 208 16.77 -6.62 3.44
N GLU A 209 17.58 -5.66 3.87
CA GLU A 209 18.28 -5.74 5.16
C GLU A 209 17.31 -5.65 6.35
N ASP A 210 16.27 -4.80 6.25
CA ASP A 210 15.24 -4.67 7.29
C ASP A 210 14.38 -5.94 7.43
N ARG A 211 14.21 -6.71 6.35
CA ARG A 211 13.55 -8.02 6.35
C ARG A 211 14.17 -8.98 7.36
N ARG A 212 15.49 -8.98 7.48
CA ARG A 212 16.22 -9.84 8.42
C ARG A 212 15.98 -9.50 9.90
N ALA A 213 15.37 -8.35 10.17
CA ALA A 213 15.03 -7.91 11.51
C ALA A 213 13.61 -8.30 11.96
N GLU A 214 12.93 -9.17 11.20
CA GLU A 214 11.57 -9.69 11.50
C GLU A 214 10.51 -8.61 11.75
N ARG A 215 10.64 -7.45 11.08
CA ARG A 215 9.68 -6.36 11.18
C ARG A 215 8.66 -6.46 10.07
N THR A 216 7.41 -6.23 10.42
CA THR A 216 6.33 -6.18 9.42
C THR A 216 6.49 -4.93 8.57
N LEU A 217 6.53 -5.09 7.26
CA LEU A 217 6.63 -4.03 6.28
C LEU A 217 5.47 -4.07 5.31
N LEU A 218 4.71 -2.98 5.24
CA LEU A 218 3.68 -2.77 4.22
C LEU A 218 4.10 -1.59 3.35
N LEU A 219 4.36 -1.84 2.08
CA LEU A 219 4.74 -0.79 1.13
C LEU A 219 3.76 -0.73 -0.03
N SER A 220 3.38 0.49 -0.43
CA SER A 220 2.62 0.68 -1.67
C SER A 220 3.54 0.93 -2.85
N SER A 221 3.12 0.48 -4.01
CA SER A 221 3.72 0.84 -5.29
C SER A 221 2.70 0.71 -6.41
N HIS A 222 2.85 1.52 -7.45
CA HIS A 222 2.21 1.32 -8.75
C HIS A 222 3.16 0.63 -9.75
N HIS A 223 4.42 0.40 -9.36
CA HIS A 223 5.44 -0.31 -10.14
C HIS A 223 5.66 -1.73 -9.60
N LEU A 224 4.94 -2.69 -10.18
CA LEU A 224 4.98 -4.10 -9.76
C LEU A 224 6.37 -4.74 -9.82
N GLY A 225 7.19 -4.42 -10.83
CA GLY A 225 8.53 -4.98 -11.00
C GLY A 225 9.55 -4.58 -9.91
N GLU A 226 9.19 -3.68 -9.01
CA GLU A 226 10.00 -3.29 -7.85
C GLU A 226 9.58 -4.05 -6.60
N VAL A 227 8.26 -4.27 -6.48
CA VAL A 227 7.64 -4.87 -5.30
C VAL A 227 7.82 -6.39 -5.28
N ASP A 228 7.86 -7.02 -6.47
CA ASP A 228 8.02 -8.48 -6.61
C ASP A 228 9.34 -9.01 -6.08
N ARG A 229 10.40 -8.18 -6.13
CA ARG A 229 11.72 -8.54 -5.60
C ARG A 229 11.84 -8.38 -4.10
N ALA A 230 11.10 -7.42 -3.54
CA ALA A 230 11.18 -7.08 -2.12
C ALA A 230 10.10 -7.77 -1.27
N CYS A 231 8.95 -8.13 -1.86
CA CYS A 231 7.77 -8.58 -1.14
C CYS A 231 7.49 -10.07 -1.35
N GLU A 232 7.10 -10.74 -0.28
CA GLU A 232 6.69 -12.15 -0.29
C GLU A 232 5.20 -12.32 -0.65
N ARG A 233 4.40 -11.27 -0.41
CA ARG A 233 2.95 -11.25 -0.59
C ARG A 233 2.53 -9.93 -1.23
N LEU A 234 1.61 -10.01 -2.16
CA LEU A 234 1.11 -8.87 -2.93
C LEU A 234 -0.40 -8.74 -2.75
N LEU A 235 -0.82 -7.59 -2.29
CA LEU A 235 -2.20 -7.19 -2.13
C LEU A 235 -2.59 -6.24 -3.25
N PHE A 236 -3.69 -6.53 -3.91
CA PHE A 236 -4.11 -5.72 -5.06
C PHE A 236 -5.39 -4.98 -4.77
N LEU A 237 -5.28 -3.66 -4.77
CA LEU A 237 -6.38 -2.76 -4.48
C LEU A 237 -6.85 -2.08 -5.77
N ASN A 238 -8.15 -2.18 -6.04
CA ASN A 238 -8.78 -1.45 -7.13
C ASN A 238 -10.13 -0.86 -6.69
N ALA A 239 -10.37 0.42 -7.02
CA ALA A 239 -11.61 1.13 -6.67
C ALA A 239 -12.02 0.92 -5.19
N GLY A 240 -11.06 0.98 -4.28
CA GLY A 240 -11.27 0.80 -2.84
C GLY A 240 -11.56 -0.63 -2.38
N ARG A 241 -11.37 -1.64 -3.23
CA ARG A 241 -11.58 -3.06 -2.92
C ARG A 241 -10.28 -3.85 -3.03
N LEU A 242 -10.06 -4.76 -2.10
CA LEU A 242 -9.02 -5.77 -2.23
C LEU A 242 -9.52 -6.82 -3.23
N ILE A 243 -8.90 -6.86 -4.41
CA ILE A 243 -9.32 -7.75 -5.51
C ILE A 243 -8.51 -9.03 -5.58
N ALA A 244 -7.30 -9.02 -5.03
CA ALA A 244 -6.48 -10.22 -4.90
C ALA A 244 -5.46 -10.09 -3.76
N ASP A 245 -5.05 -11.24 -3.25
CA ASP A 245 -4.09 -11.45 -2.18
C ASP A 245 -3.28 -12.69 -2.55
N GLU A 246 -2.07 -12.48 -3.03
CA GLU A 246 -1.28 -13.49 -3.72
C GLU A 246 0.14 -13.57 -3.15
N ARG A 247 0.72 -14.76 -3.10
CA ARG A 247 2.15 -14.92 -2.82
C ARG A 247 2.97 -14.64 -4.07
N ALA A 248 4.04 -13.85 -3.93
CA ALA A 248 4.91 -13.50 -5.05
C ALA A 248 5.47 -14.73 -5.77
N ALA A 249 5.85 -15.77 -5.02
CA ALA A 249 6.33 -17.03 -5.57
C ALA A 249 5.25 -17.76 -6.40
N GLU A 250 3.99 -17.76 -5.95
CA GLU A 250 2.87 -18.38 -6.68
C GLU A 250 2.57 -17.64 -7.97
N LEU A 251 2.61 -16.29 -7.91
CA LEU A 251 2.48 -15.45 -9.11
C LEU A 251 3.62 -15.70 -10.11
N ALA A 252 4.86 -15.83 -9.64
CA ALA A 252 6.01 -16.14 -10.49
C ALA A 252 5.86 -17.51 -11.16
N GLU A 253 5.42 -18.53 -10.43
CA GLU A 253 5.14 -19.86 -11.00
C GLU A 253 3.97 -19.84 -11.99
N ARG A 254 2.96 -19.04 -11.70
CA ARG A 254 1.82 -18.87 -12.59
C ARG A 254 2.21 -18.15 -13.87
N SER A 255 3.09 -17.14 -13.80
CA SER A 255 3.59 -16.42 -14.98
C SER A 255 4.31 -17.33 -15.98
N LYS A 256 5.02 -18.36 -15.51
CA LYS A 256 5.70 -19.35 -16.36
C LYS A 256 4.74 -20.20 -17.21
N ARG A 257 3.46 -20.25 -16.84
CA ARG A 257 2.42 -20.99 -17.57
C ARG A 257 1.53 -20.09 -18.43
N LEU A 258 1.81 -18.80 -18.48
CA LEU A 258 1.02 -17.87 -19.26
C LEU A 258 1.56 -17.72 -20.67
N LEU A 259 0.67 -17.90 -21.62
CA LEU A 259 0.87 -17.63 -23.03
C LEU A 259 -0.04 -16.48 -23.43
N ARG A 260 0.54 -15.40 -23.96
CA ARG A 260 -0.20 -14.25 -24.48
C ARG A 260 -0.04 -14.20 -25.99
N LEU A 261 -1.17 -14.03 -26.67
CA LEU A 261 -1.26 -13.87 -28.11
C LEU A 261 -1.93 -12.53 -28.41
N SER A 262 -1.37 -11.73 -29.30
CA SER A 262 -1.97 -10.48 -29.76
C SER A 262 -2.41 -10.62 -31.21
N PHE A 263 -3.64 -10.19 -31.52
CA PHE A 263 -4.24 -10.25 -32.86
C PHE A 263 -4.60 -8.85 -33.34
N ALA A 264 -4.70 -8.69 -34.64
CA ALA A 264 -5.12 -7.45 -35.28
C ALA A 264 -6.58 -7.06 -34.92
N SER A 265 -7.44 -8.06 -34.68
CA SER A 265 -8.83 -7.82 -34.34
C SER A 265 -9.29 -8.55 -33.07
N PRO A 266 -10.27 -8.01 -32.32
CA PRO A 266 -10.88 -8.70 -31.20
C PRO A 266 -11.61 -9.99 -31.60
N GLU A 267 -12.18 -10.04 -32.82
CA GLU A 267 -12.90 -11.18 -33.37
C GLU A 267 -11.95 -12.36 -33.57
N ASP A 268 -10.73 -12.12 -34.05
CA ASP A 268 -9.70 -13.13 -34.20
C ASP A 268 -9.29 -13.74 -32.86
N ALA A 269 -9.08 -12.90 -31.85
CA ALA A 269 -8.80 -13.37 -30.50
C ALA A 269 -9.94 -14.25 -29.94
N GLN A 270 -11.20 -13.87 -30.17
CA GLN A 270 -12.36 -14.64 -29.73
C GLN A 270 -12.49 -15.99 -30.46
N ARG A 271 -12.22 -16.04 -31.78
CA ARG A 271 -12.24 -17.28 -32.55
C ARG A 271 -11.21 -18.29 -32.04
N VAL A 272 -9.98 -17.81 -31.76
CA VAL A 272 -8.93 -18.65 -31.18
C VAL A 272 -9.30 -19.09 -29.78
N ALA A 273 -9.83 -18.19 -28.93
CA ALA A 273 -10.27 -18.51 -27.57
C ALA A 273 -11.31 -19.63 -27.54
N ALA A 274 -12.32 -19.57 -28.40
CA ALA A 274 -13.35 -20.59 -28.50
C ALA A 274 -12.76 -21.98 -28.86
N ARG A 275 -11.74 -22.02 -29.71
CA ARG A 275 -11.09 -23.25 -30.17
C ARG A 275 -10.24 -23.95 -29.11
N ILE A 276 -9.65 -23.15 -28.20
CA ILE A 276 -8.70 -23.65 -27.19
C ILE A 276 -9.29 -23.74 -25.77
N ALA A 277 -10.54 -23.30 -25.56
CA ALA A 277 -11.18 -23.19 -24.25
C ALA A 277 -11.14 -24.49 -23.41
N GLY A 278 -11.14 -25.68 -24.03
CA GLY A 278 -11.06 -26.98 -23.32
C GLY A 278 -9.62 -27.52 -23.10
N ARG A 279 -8.58 -26.75 -23.47
CA ARG A 279 -7.18 -27.21 -23.52
C ARG A 279 -6.25 -26.41 -22.61
N ALA A 280 -6.80 -25.51 -21.82
CA ALA A 280 -6.09 -24.63 -20.93
C ALA A 280 -6.85 -24.48 -19.61
N ARG A 281 -6.16 -24.12 -18.54
CA ARG A 281 -6.79 -23.82 -17.24
C ARG A 281 -7.73 -22.65 -17.30
N SER A 282 -7.30 -21.60 -17.98
CA SER A 282 -8.12 -20.42 -18.21
C SER A 282 -7.76 -19.76 -19.53
N VAL A 283 -8.76 -19.12 -20.14
CA VAL A 283 -8.63 -18.38 -21.39
C VAL A 283 -9.37 -17.06 -21.23
N GLN A 284 -8.68 -15.94 -21.41
CA GLN A 284 -9.26 -14.61 -21.31
C GLN A 284 -8.97 -13.80 -22.56
N THR A 285 -9.99 -13.11 -23.06
CA THR A 285 -9.90 -12.22 -24.22
C THR A 285 -10.14 -10.78 -23.83
N ARG A 286 -9.30 -9.87 -24.29
CA ARG A 286 -9.47 -8.44 -24.10
C ARG A 286 -8.85 -7.64 -25.25
N ALA A 287 -9.67 -6.86 -25.96
CA ALA A 287 -9.21 -5.91 -26.98
C ALA A 287 -8.17 -6.50 -27.96
N GLY A 288 -8.49 -7.65 -28.61
CA GLY A 288 -7.57 -8.31 -29.54
C GLY A 288 -6.41 -9.09 -28.92
N ARG A 289 -6.35 -9.13 -27.59
CA ARG A 289 -5.34 -9.88 -26.83
C ARG A 289 -5.98 -11.09 -26.18
N LEU A 290 -5.30 -12.23 -26.25
CA LEU A 290 -5.70 -13.51 -25.67
C LEU A 290 -4.64 -13.93 -24.66
N THR A 291 -5.04 -14.11 -23.41
CA THR A 291 -4.19 -14.64 -22.34
C THR A 291 -4.67 -16.03 -21.95
N ILE A 292 -3.76 -16.99 -22.02
CA ILE A 292 -4.00 -18.41 -21.83
C ILE A 292 -3.16 -18.90 -20.66
N GLU A 293 -3.77 -19.43 -19.62
CA GLU A 293 -3.07 -20.15 -18.56
C GLU A 293 -3.01 -21.64 -18.91
N LEU A 294 -1.82 -22.12 -19.24
CA LEU A 294 -1.57 -23.50 -19.64
C LEU A 294 -1.64 -24.45 -18.43
N GLU A 295 -2.03 -25.71 -18.65
CA GLU A 295 -1.96 -26.75 -17.62
C GLU A 295 -0.52 -27.02 -17.18
N ARG A 296 0.42 -27.02 -18.13
CA ARG A 296 1.86 -27.20 -17.90
C ARG A 296 2.63 -26.02 -18.48
N ALA A 297 3.82 -25.78 -17.94
CA ALA A 297 4.72 -24.72 -18.44
C ALA A 297 5.38 -25.16 -19.78
N ASP A 298 4.57 -25.50 -20.77
CA ASP A 298 5.01 -25.86 -22.11
C ASP A 298 3.95 -25.44 -23.15
N PRO A 299 4.19 -24.40 -23.96
CA PRO A 299 3.24 -23.93 -24.96
C PRO A 299 3.30 -24.73 -26.26
N ARG A 300 4.36 -25.53 -26.49
CA ARG A 300 4.62 -26.19 -27.78
C ARG A 300 3.47 -27.06 -28.28
N PRO A 301 2.80 -27.90 -27.45
CA PRO A 301 1.68 -28.70 -27.94
C PRO A 301 0.53 -27.83 -28.43
N LEU A 302 0.19 -26.77 -27.70
CA LEU A 302 -0.92 -25.86 -28.08
C LEU A 302 -0.57 -25.09 -29.36
N LEU A 303 0.67 -24.59 -29.46
CA LEU A 303 1.15 -23.84 -30.64
C LEU A 303 1.27 -24.72 -31.87
N ALA A 304 1.71 -25.98 -31.73
CA ALA A 304 1.81 -26.93 -32.84
C ALA A 304 0.44 -27.26 -33.41
N ASP A 305 -0.53 -27.59 -32.56
CA ASP A 305 -1.90 -27.88 -32.99
C ASP A 305 -2.58 -26.67 -33.64
N TRP A 306 -2.29 -25.48 -33.14
CA TRP A 306 -2.78 -24.25 -33.73
C TRP A 306 -2.12 -23.94 -35.09
N ALA A 307 -0.80 -24.13 -35.20
CA ALA A 307 -0.09 -23.93 -36.46
C ALA A 307 -0.53 -24.92 -37.57
N ALA A 308 -1.04 -26.08 -37.17
CA ALA A 308 -1.59 -27.08 -38.08
C ALA A 308 -2.98 -26.75 -38.63
N ASP A 309 -3.69 -25.78 -38.03
CA ASP A 309 -5.04 -25.36 -38.44
C ASP A 309 -4.98 -24.06 -39.27
N PRO A 310 -5.03 -24.12 -40.60
CA PRO A 310 -4.91 -22.95 -41.49
C PRO A 310 -6.13 -21.99 -41.38
N ALA A 311 -7.23 -22.45 -40.75
CA ALA A 311 -8.44 -21.63 -40.54
C ALA A 311 -8.31 -20.67 -39.33
N LEU A 312 -7.32 -20.89 -38.49
CA LEU A 312 -7.09 -20.02 -37.34
C LEU A 312 -6.23 -18.79 -37.72
N PRO A 313 -6.61 -17.61 -37.23
CA PRO A 313 -5.87 -16.37 -37.47
C PRO A 313 -4.49 -16.44 -36.86
N LYS A 314 -3.50 -15.84 -37.53
CA LYS A 314 -2.12 -15.74 -37.03
C LYS A 314 -2.00 -14.58 -36.05
N PRO A 315 -1.32 -14.76 -34.90
CA PRO A 315 -1.05 -13.65 -34.00
C PRO A 315 0.05 -12.76 -34.55
N GLU A 316 -0.04 -11.48 -34.27
CA GLU A 316 1.02 -10.52 -34.54
C GLU A 316 2.19 -10.67 -33.56
N ARG A 317 1.87 -11.12 -32.32
CA ARG A 317 2.85 -11.28 -31.25
C ARG A 317 2.50 -12.45 -30.34
N ILE A 318 3.54 -13.18 -29.93
CA ILE A 318 3.48 -14.29 -28.96
C ILE A 318 4.46 -13.97 -27.83
N ASP A 319 3.97 -13.89 -26.59
CA ASP A 319 4.76 -13.75 -25.37
C ASP A 319 4.51 -14.97 -24.49
N TYR A 320 5.58 -15.63 -24.00
CA TYR A 320 5.47 -16.81 -23.16
C TYR A 320 6.46 -16.78 -22.01
N GLY A 321 5.99 -17.13 -20.80
CA GLY A 321 6.82 -17.47 -19.64
C GLY A 321 7.55 -16.30 -18.96
N GLN A 322 7.44 -15.09 -19.47
CA GLN A 322 8.06 -13.88 -18.91
C GLN A 322 7.11 -12.68 -18.98
N LEU A 323 5.88 -12.90 -18.55
CA LEU A 323 4.99 -11.77 -18.37
C LEU A 323 5.48 -10.98 -17.16
N SER A 324 5.72 -9.69 -17.36
CA SER A 324 5.95 -8.81 -16.22
C SER A 324 4.74 -8.86 -15.28
N LEU A 325 4.95 -8.74 -13.98
CA LEU A 325 3.84 -8.70 -13.02
C LEU A 325 2.77 -7.65 -13.39
N PRO A 326 3.10 -6.44 -13.90
CA PRO A 326 2.12 -5.50 -14.42
C PRO A 326 1.24 -6.08 -15.53
N ASP A 327 1.83 -6.82 -16.44
CA ASP A 327 1.09 -7.43 -17.55
C ASP A 327 0.21 -8.58 -17.09
N LEU A 328 0.75 -9.42 -16.21
CA LEU A 328 0.01 -10.50 -15.54
C LEU A 328 -1.24 -9.94 -14.85
N TYR A 329 -1.06 -8.82 -14.17
CA TYR A 329 -2.10 -8.18 -13.40
C TYR A 329 -3.20 -7.61 -14.25
N ARG A 330 -2.78 -6.87 -15.28
CA ARG A 330 -3.72 -6.32 -16.26
C ARG A 330 -4.54 -7.42 -16.92
N ASP A 331 -3.92 -8.55 -17.20
CA ASP A 331 -4.56 -9.66 -17.87
C ASP A 331 -5.47 -10.47 -16.93
N LEU A 332 -5.06 -10.70 -15.67
CA LEU A 332 -5.85 -11.51 -14.72
C LEU A 332 -7.00 -10.73 -14.08
N TYR A 333 -6.80 -9.46 -13.79
CA TYR A 333 -7.74 -8.67 -12.98
C TYR A 333 -8.34 -7.47 -13.72
N GLY A 334 -7.94 -7.23 -14.97
CA GLY A 334 -8.54 -6.21 -15.82
C GLY A 334 -8.22 -4.76 -15.46
N VAL A 335 -7.11 -4.50 -14.73
CA VAL A 335 -6.77 -3.19 -14.15
C VAL A 335 -5.58 -2.57 -14.87
#